data_5eabc0cb69be4dcb5d9bff3856a7f826
#
_entry.id   5eabc0cb69be4dcb5d9bff3856a7f826
#
_cell.length_a   1.000
_cell.length_b   1.000
_cell.length_c   1.000
_cell.angle_alpha   90.00
_cell.angle_beta   90.00
_cell.angle_gamma   90.00
#
_symmetry.space_group_name_H-M   'P 1'
#
loop_
_entity.id
_entity.type
_entity.pdbx_description
1 polymer ?
#
loop_
_entity_poly.entity_id
_entity_poly.type
_entity_poly.pdbx_seq_one_letter_code
_entity_poly.pdbx_strand_id
1 'polypeptide(L)'
;MLANFKQLPISGEYIHRDAFDVAAKYGKDTFWVIKKFGTHWLPKLFALKAKVDRWAKKIDFLPNHLSDKMMQTLSRILPEHLPKKLWQYRDQYQHHLIVKMGGDGVQEARDYLTSYFKEGSKGAFFECDAVETQAAMLHRFAVASAAIRYRAIHEKEVEDIVALDIALRRNDREWFETLPPEIDQKISHKLYYGHFMCHVFHQDYIVKKGHDCMELEHQMLELLDKRGAQYPAEHNVGHLYEAKPELRKFYKSLDPTNSFNPGLGHTSKKKYWE
;
A
#
# COMPACT_ATOMS: atom_id res chain seq x y z
N MET A 1 13.64 -17.64 2.11
CA MET A 1 14.28 -16.89 1.02
C MET A 1 15.47 -16.08 1.53
N LEU A 2 15.28 -14.97 2.22
CA LEU A 2 16.40 -14.09 2.63
C LEU A 2 17.53 -14.82 3.36
N ALA A 3 17.22 -15.74 4.29
CA ALA A 3 18.21 -16.49 5.04
C ALA A 3 19.08 -17.46 4.18
N ASN A 4 18.65 -17.71 2.95
CA ASN A 4 19.33 -18.63 2.02
C ASN A 4 20.20 -17.90 0.98
N PHE A 5 20.17 -16.59 0.96
CA PHE A 5 20.97 -15.78 0.04
C PHE A 5 22.21 -15.23 0.73
N LYS A 6 23.38 -15.41 0.10
CA LYS A 6 24.62 -14.77 0.53
C LYS A 6 24.60 -13.27 0.29
N GLN A 7 23.97 -12.85 -0.83
CA GLN A 7 23.73 -11.45 -1.14
C GLN A 7 22.25 -11.12 -1.00
N LEU A 8 21.93 -10.09 -0.22
CA LEU A 8 20.56 -9.65 -0.02
C LEU A 8 19.97 -9.05 -1.31
N PRO A 9 18.67 -9.23 -1.56
CA PRO A 9 17.98 -8.48 -2.60
C PRO A 9 18.13 -6.97 -2.41
N ILE A 10 18.19 -6.23 -3.52
CA ILE A 10 18.21 -4.76 -3.52
C ILE A 10 16.86 -4.22 -3.08
N SER A 11 15.77 -4.84 -3.51
CA SER A 11 14.41 -4.55 -3.05
C SER A 11 13.51 -5.77 -3.18
N GLY A 12 12.44 -5.78 -2.40
CA GLY A 12 11.39 -6.78 -2.47
C GLY A 12 10.04 -6.12 -2.23
N GLU A 13 9.13 -6.31 -3.19
CA GLU A 13 7.79 -5.74 -3.16
C GLU A 13 6.76 -6.84 -3.27
N TYR A 14 5.74 -6.74 -2.44
CA TYR A 14 4.61 -7.64 -2.46
C TYR A 14 3.36 -6.95 -3.02
N ILE A 15 2.56 -7.68 -3.78
CA ILE A 15 1.25 -7.23 -4.25
C ILE A 15 0.29 -8.42 -4.36
N HIS A 16 -0.88 -8.31 -3.75
CA HIS A 16 -1.98 -9.26 -3.91
C HIS A 16 -2.78 -8.96 -5.18
N ARG A 17 -3.47 -9.97 -5.72
CA ARG A 17 -4.26 -9.86 -6.96
C ARG A 17 -5.24 -8.69 -6.93
N ASP A 18 -5.99 -8.50 -5.83
CA ASP A 18 -6.99 -7.43 -5.76
C ASP A 18 -6.34 -6.04 -5.83
N ALA A 19 -5.19 -5.87 -5.17
CA ALA A 19 -4.39 -4.66 -5.26
C ALA A 19 -3.84 -4.46 -6.68
N PHE A 20 -3.41 -5.54 -7.34
CA PHE A 20 -2.98 -5.51 -8.73
C PHE A 20 -4.12 -5.03 -9.64
N ASP A 21 -5.32 -5.56 -9.49
CA ASP A 21 -6.48 -5.22 -10.33
C ASP A 21 -6.93 -3.77 -10.14
N VAL A 22 -6.96 -3.31 -8.90
CA VAL A 22 -7.28 -1.91 -8.59
C VAL A 22 -6.23 -0.98 -9.20
N ALA A 23 -4.94 -1.30 -9.07
CA ALA A 23 -3.87 -0.52 -9.69
C ALA A 23 -3.96 -0.53 -11.22
N ALA A 24 -4.26 -1.67 -11.84
CA ALA A 24 -4.39 -1.79 -13.28
C ALA A 24 -5.53 -0.93 -13.85
N LYS A 25 -6.65 -0.86 -13.13
CA LYS A 25 -7.84 -0.15 -13.58
C LYS A 25 -7.84 1.34 -13.22
N TYR A 26 -7.37 1.69 -12.02
CA TYR A 26 -7.49 3.03 -11.46
C TYR A 26 -6.15 3.78 -11.31
N GLY A 27 -5.02 3.10 -11.56
CA GLY A 27 -3.67 3.66 -11.48
C GLY A 27 -2.97 3.87 -12.82
N LYS A 28 -3.62 3.55 -13.94
CA LYS A 28 -3.01 3.53 -15.28
C LYS A 28 -2.44 4.88 -15.72
N ASP A 29 -3.13 5.95 -15.46
CA ASP A 29 -2.66 7.31 -15.76
C ASP A 29 -1.48 7.72 -14.87
N THR A 30 -1.52 7.39 -13.57
CA THR A 30 -0.40 7.58 -12.65
C THR A 30 0.84 6.84 -13.14
N PHE A 31 0.68 5.58 -13.56
CA PHE A 31 1.75 4.80 -14.18
C PHE A 31 2.38 5.55 -15.36
N TRP A 32 1.57 6.03 -16.31
CA TRP A 32 2.07 6.73 -17.49
C TRP A 32 2.70 8.09 -17.18
N VAL A 33 2.17 8.82 -16.20
CA VAL A 33 2.77 10.08 -15.72
C VAL A 33 4.16 9.81 -15.16
N ILE A 34 4.30 8.83 -14.28
CA ILE A 34 5.60 8.52 -13.67
C ILE A 34 6.57 8.00 -14.73
N LYS A 35 6.13 7.12 -15.62
CA LYS A 35 6.98 6.57 -16.69
C LYS A 35 7.53 7.63 -17.63
N LYS A 36 6.73 8.64 -17.98
CA LYS A 36 7.10 9.67 -18.93
C LYS A 36 7.81 10.87 -18.30
N PHE A 37 7.39 11.27 -17.11
CA PHE A 37 7.80 12.53 -16.50
C PHE A 37 8.54 12.35 -15.16
N GLY A 38 8.54 11.15 -14.60
CA GLY A 38 9.13 10.88 -13.29
C GLY A 38 8.24 11.25 -12.10
N THR A 39 8.64 10.80 -10.92
CA THR A 39 7.87 10.98 -9.67
C THR A 39 7.78 12.43 -9.22
N HIS A 40 8.72 13.30 -9.60
CA HIS A 40 8.74 14.71 -9.22
C HIS A 40 7.55 15.52 -9.79
N TRP A 41 6.81 14.97 -10.76
CA TRP A 41 5.58 15.57 -11.26
C TRP A 41 4.35 15.27 -10.43
N LEU A 42 4.38 14.23 -9.61
CA LEU A 42 3.22 13.83 -8.78
C LEU A 42 2.72 14.94 -7.84
N PRO A 43 3.59 15.67 -7.10
CA PRO A 43 3.11 16.77 -6.25
C PRO A 43 2.41 17.87 -7.06
N LYS A 44 2.92 18.19 -8.26
CA LYS A 44 2.30 19.18 -9.14
C LYS A 44 0.92 18.71 -9.64
N LEU A 45 0.83 17.44 -10.03
CA LEU A 45 -0.43 16.83 -10.47
C LEU A 45 -1.46 16.83 -9.34
N PHE A 46 -1.08 16.43 -8.13
CA PHE A 46 -1.97 16.42 -6.97
C PHE A 46 -2.42 17.84 -6.57
N ALA A 47 -1.52 18.82 -6.63
CA ALA A 47 -1.88 20.22 -6.39
C ALA A 47 -2.88 20.74 -7.43
N LEU A 48 -2.70 20.40 -8.71
CA LEU A 48 -3.65 20.73 -9.78
C LEU A 48 -5.02 20.07 -9.55
N LYS A 49 -5.04 18.78 -9.25
CA LYS A 49 -6.27 18.05 -8.91
C LYS A 49 -7.03 18.73 -7.76
N ALA A 50 -6.34 19.01 -6.66
CA ALA A 50 -6.94 19.68 -5.50
C ALA A 50 -7.48 21.08 -5.84
N LYS A 51 -6.85 21.80 -6.78
CA LYS A 51 -7.34 23.09 -7.26
C LYS A 51 -8.60 22.95 -8.10
N VAL A 52 -8.63 21.98 -9.01
CA VAL A 52 -9.80 21.69 -9.85
C VAL A 52 -10.99 21.25 -9.00
N ASP A 53 -10.78 20.34 -8.05
CA ASP A 53 -11.85 19.85 -7.19
C ASP A 53 -12.40 20.93 -6.25
N ARG A 54 -11.55 21.81 -5.72
CA ARG A 54 -11.98 22.97 -4.94
C ARG A 54 -12.82 23.96 -5.76
N TRP A 55 -12.47 24.15 -7.02
CA TRP A 55 -13.25 24.98 -7.95
C TRP A 55 -14.58 24.31 -8.26
N ALA A 56 -14.59 23.01 -8.59
CA ALA A 56 -15.78 22.26 -8.89
C ALA A 56 -16.80 22.25 -7.75
N LYS A 57 -16.35 22.16 -6.49
CA LYS A 57 -17.21 22.21 -5.30
C LYS A 57 -18.01 23.51 -5.14
N LYS A 58 -17.64 24.59 -5.86
CA LYS A 58 -18.38 25.85 -5.83
C LYS A 58 -19.55 25.88 -6.80
N ILE A 59 -19.75 24.83 -7.57
CA ILE A 59 -20.71 24.72 -8.65
C ILE A 59 -21.58 23.49 -8.40
N ASP A 60 -22.80 23.69 -7.94
CA ASP A 60 -23.70 22.64 -7.42
C ASP A 60 -23.98 21.49 -8.37
N PHE A 61 -23.99 21.74 -9.71
CA PHE A 61 -24.26 20.69 -10.68
C PHE A 61 -23.02 19.85 -11.05
N LEU A 62 -21.83 20.23 -10.62
CA LEU A 62 -20.62 19.44 -10.89
C LEU A 62 -20.47 18.29 -9.87
N PRO A 63 -20.05 17.12 -10.34
CA PRO A 63 -19.88 15.98 -9.46
C PRO A 63 -18.70 16.18 -8.50
N ASN A 64 -18.82 15.60 -7.31
CA ASN A 64 -17.69 15.45 -6.40
C ASN A 64 -16.55 14.67 -7.10
N HIS A 65 -15.32 14.93 -6.69
CA HIS A 65 -14.13 14.29 -7.25
C HIS A 65 -14.04 14.41 -8.79
N LEU A 66 -14.39 15.58 -9.32
CA LEU A 66 -14.42 15.83 -10.76
C LEU A 66 -13.10 15.47 -11.43
N SER A 67 -11.98 15.85 -10.83
CA SER A 67 -10.66 15.57 -11.36
C SER A 67 -10.40 14.06 -11.50
N ASP A 68 -10.74 13.26 -10.50
CA ASP A 68 -10.59 11.79 -10.55
C ASP A 68 -11.50 11.15 -11.60
N LYS A 69 -12.74 11.60 -11.73
CA LYS A 69 -13.69 11.14 -12.76
C LYS A 69 -13.21 11.45 -14.17
N MET A 70 -12.68 12.66 -14.39
CA MET A 70 -12.07 13.03 -15.66
C MET A 70 -10.83 12.20 -15.98
N MET A 71 -9.91 12.08 -15.05
CA MET A 71 -8.69 11.28 -15.22
C MET A 71 -9.01 9.80 -15.45
N GLN A 72 -10.01 9.25 -14.77
CA GLN A 72 -10.45 7.87 -14.98
C GLN A 72 -11.05 7.68 -16.38
N THR A 73 -11.77 8.66 -16.90
CA THR A 73 -12.29 8.63 -18.27
C THR A 73 -11.15 8.69 -19.29
N LEU A 74 -10.19 9.59 -19.10
CA LEU A 74 -9.00 9.68 -19.95
C LEU A 74 -8.13 8.43 -19.89
N SER A 75 -8.05 7.78 -18.73
CA SER A 75 -7.24 6.56 -18.58
C SER A 75 -7.72 5.41 -19.48
N ARG A 76 -8.99 5.40 -19.88
CA ARG A 76 -9.57 4.37 -20.77
C ARG A 76 -8.98 4.41 -22.19
N ILE A 77 -8.54 5.58 -22.65
CA ILE A 77 -7.92 5.75 -23.98
C ILE A 77 -6.39 5.59 -23.96
N LEU A 78 -5.78 5.50 -22.77
CA LEU A 78 -4.36 5.24 -22.67
C LEU A 78 -4.05 3.80 -23.12
N PRO A 79 -2.89 3.58 -23.76
CA PRO A 79 -2.48 2.25 -24.19
C PRO A 79 -2.29 1.32 -22.97
N GLU A 80 -2.31 0.02 -23.23
CA GLU A 80 -2.01 -0.98 -22.20
C GLU A 80 -0.61 -0.73 -21.61
N HIS A 81 -0.51 -0.79 -20.30
CA HIS A 81 0.69 -0.39 -19.58
C HIS A 81 1.46 -1.57 -19.01
N LEU A 82 0.83 -2.74 -18.94
CA LEU A 82 1.42 -3.95 -18.38
C LEU A 82 1.75 -4.96 -19.49
N PRO A 83 2.97 -5.53 -19.49
CA PRO A 83 3.33 -6.64 -20.35
C PRO A 83 2.43 -7.87 -20.16
N LYS A 84 2.22 -8.62 -21.23
CA LYS A 84 1.36 -9.83 -21.22
C LYS A 84 1.74 -10.84 -20.13
N LYS A 85 3.01 -10.98 -19.86
CA LYS A 85 3.52 -11.94 -18.88
C LYS A 85 3.09 -11.60 -17.44
N LEU A 86 3.01 -10.31 -17.09
CA LEU A 86 2.48 -9.88 -15.78
C LEU A 86 1.01 -10.24 -15.64
N TRP A 87 0.20 -10.05 -16.70
CA TRP A 87 -1.20 -10.48 -16.72
C TRP A 87 -1.35 -12.00 -16.60
N GLN A 88 -0.51 -12.79 -17.30
CA GLN A 88 -0.53 -14.25 -17.20
C GLN A 88 -0.28 -14.73 -15.76
N TYR A 89 0.70 -14.13 -15.07
CA TYR A 89 0.99 -14.46 -13.67
C TYR A 89 -0.13 -14.00 -12.73
N ARG A 90 -0.68 -12.82 -12.96
CA ARG A 90 -1.85 -12.34 -12.23
C ARG A 90 -3.04 -13.30 -12.34
N ASP A 91 -3.29 -13.85 -13.51
CA ASP A 91 -4.40 -14.78 -13.74
C ASP A 91 -4.19 -16.14 -13.04
N GLN A 92 -2.94 -16.59 -12.95
CA GLN A 92 -2.59 -17.87 -12.35
C GLN A 92 -2.45 -17.84 -10.83
N TYR A 93 -1.98 -16.72 -10.26
CA TYR A 93 -1.60 -16.62 -8.84
C TYR A 93 -2.30 -15.46 -8.15
N GLN A 94 -2.54 -15.62 -6.85
CA GLN A 94 -3.13 -14.57 -6.00
C GLN A 94 -2.06 -13.67 -5.37
N HIS A 95 -0.86 -14.21 -5.12
CA HIS A 95 0.21 -13.55 -4.40
C HIS A 95 1.41 -13.35 -5.30
N HIS A 96 1.92 -12.14 -5.40
CA HIS A 96 3.05 -11.80 -6.24
C HIS A 96 4.14 -11.14 -5.42
N LEU A 97 5.36 -11.65 -5.56
CA LEU A 97 6.55 -11.10 -4.94
C LEU A 97 7.52 -10.64 -6.03
N ILE A 98 7.80 -9.36 -6.07
CA ILE A 98 8.77 -8.75 -6.98
C ILE A 98 10.09 -8.67 -6.22
N VAL A 99 11.12 -9.36 -6.69
CA VAL A 99 12.44 -9.36 -6.07
C VAL A 99 13.44 -8.77 -7.04
N LYS A 100 14.18 -7.75 -6.62
CA LYS A 100 15.26 -7.14 -7.39
C LYS A 100 16.60 -7.60 -6.82
N MET A 101 17.36 -8.29 -7.64
CA MET A 101 18.72 -8.75 -7.32
C MET A 101 19.76 -7.90 -8.06
N GLY A 102 21.01 -7.94 -7.61
CA GLY A 102 22.15 -7.31 -8.27
C GLY A 102 23.42 -8.12 -8.11
N GLY A 103 24.40 -7.84 -8.98
CA GLY A 103 25.70 -8.49 -8.93
C GLY A 103 25.63 -10.02 -8.99
N ASP A 104 26.46 -10.69 -8.22
CA ASP A 104 26.53 -12.15 -8.14
C ASP A 104 25.27 -12.79 -7.52
N GLY A 105 24.47 -12.02 -6.81
CA GLY A 105 23.20 -12.47 -6.23
C GLY A 105 22.15 -12.85 -7.28
N VAL A 106 22.28 -12.40 -8.51
CA VAL A 106 21.32 -12.73 -9.61
C VAL A 106 21.34 -14.21 -9.90
N GLN A 107 22.53 -14.80 -10.08
CA GLN A 107 22.66 -16.24 -10.36
C GLN A 107 22.23 -17.09 -9.17
N GLU A 108 22.62 -16.69 -7.96
CA GLU A 108 22.22 -17.37 -6.71
C GLU A 108 20.68 -17.42 -6.58
N ALA A 109 20.01 -16.28 -6.82
CA ALA A 109 18.56 -16.21 -6.77
C ALA A 109 17.88 -17.09 -7.84
N ARG A 110 18.42 -17.10 -9.06
CA ARG A 110 17.93 -17.93 -10.15
C ARG A 110 17.99 -19.42 -9.79
N ASP A 111 19.14 -19.88 -9.29
CA ASP A 111 19.33 -21.27 -8.91
C ASP A 111 18.43 -21.67 -7.74
N TYR A 112 18.30 -20.80 -6.75
CA TYR A 112 17.40 -21.00 -5.62
C TYR A 112 15.93 -21.09 -6.06
N LEU A 113 15.45 -20.14 -6.86
CA LEU A 113 14.05 -20.09 -7.30
C LEU A 113 13.72 -21.25 -8.25
N THR A 114 14.64 -21.64 -9.11
CA THR A 114 14.51 -22.83 -9.96
C THR A 114 14.38 -24.09 -9.11
N SER A 115 15.17 -24.21 -8.06
CA SER A 115 15.07 -25.36 -7.14
C SER A 115 13.80 -25.32 -6.28
N TYR A 116 13.36 -24.14 -5.88
CA TYR A 116 12.18 -23.95 -5.02
C TYR A 116 10.87 -24.21 -5.79
N PHE A 117 10.77 -23.70 -7.01
CA PHE A 117 9.61 -23.88 -7.89
C PHE A 117 9.81 -25.04 -8.87
N LYS A 118 10.07 -26.24 -8.33
CA LYS A 118 10.12 -27.47 -9.13
C LYS A 118 8.73 -27.86 -9.64
N GLU A 119 8.71 -28.77 -10.61
CA GLU A 119 7.48 -29.35 -11.12
C GLU A 119 6.58 -29.87 -10.00
N GLY A 120 5.28 -29.50 -10.04
CA GLY A 120 4.31 -29.81 -8.98
C GLY A 120 4.25 -28.80 -7.83
N SER A 121 5.07 -27.73 -7.83
CA SER A 121 4.98 -26.67 -6.83
C SER A 121 3.70 -25.83 -7.04
N LYS A 122 3.21 -25.19 -5.94
CA LYS A 122 2.02 -24.34 -5.99
C LYS A 122 2.32 -22.90 -6.46
N GLY A 123 3.46 -22.67 -7.11
CA GLY A 123 3.89 -21.37 -7.59
C GLY A 123 4.89 -21.47 -8.73
N ALA A 124 5.25 -20.35 -9.31
CA ALA A 124 6.27 -20.24 -10.34
C ALA A 124 6.97 -18.89 -10.23
N PHE A 125 8.09 -18.74 -10.94
CA PHE A 125 8.76 -17.46 -11.11
C PHE A 125 9.15 -17.25 -12.57
N PHE A 126 9.42 -16.01 -12.92
CA PHE A 126 10.09 -15.66 -14.17
C PHE A 126 11.04 -14.50 -13.95
N GLU A 127 12.05 -14.42 -14.78
CA GLU A 127 12.93 -13.27 -14.84
C GLU A 127 12.29 -12.20 -15.73
N CYS A 128 12.15 -11.01 -15.18
CA CYS A 128 11.67 -9.85 -15.91
C CYS A 128 12.77 -9.29 -16.82
N ASP A 129 12.44 -8.97 -18.03
CA ASP A 129 13.25 -8.07 -18.83
C ASP A 129 13.18 -6.61 -18.30
N ALA A 130 13.88 -5.67 -18.93
CA ALA A 130 13.90 -4.28 -18.48
C ALA A 130 12.51 -3.60 -18.54
N VAL A 131 11.69 -3.96 -19.53
CA VAL A 131 10.34 -3.39 -19.69
C VAL A 131 9.40 -3.97 -18.64
N GLU A 132 9.45 -5.27 -18.42
CA GLU A 132 8.68 -5.99 -17.41
C GLU A 132 9.05 -5.52 -16.00
N THR A 133 10.35 -5.36 -15.71
CA THR A 133 10.85 -4.83 -14.43
C THR A 133 10.31 -3.44 -14.15
N GLN A 134 10.42 -2.52 -15.11
CA GLN A 134 9.89 -1.17 -14.95
C GLN A 134 8.37 -1.19 -14.75
N ALA A 135 7.67 -1.99 -15.53
CA ALA A 135 6.21 -2.10 -15.43
C ALA A 135 5.77 -2.65 -14.08
N ALA A 136 6.39 -3.73 -13.59
CA ALA A 136 6.07 -4.34 -12.31
C ALA A 136 6.27 -3.37 -11.13
N MET A 137 7.41 -2.66 -11.09
CA MET A 137 7.72 -1.71 -10.03
C MET A 137 6.78 -0.50 -10.05
N LEU A 138 6.54 0.09 -11.22
CA LEU A 138 5.61 1.22 -11.34
C LEU A 138 4.17 0.84 -11.02
N HIS A 139 3.76 -0.37 -11.42
CA HIS A 139 2.43 -0.88 -11.12
C HIS A 139 2.21 -1.05 -9.61
N ARG A 140 3.17 -1.68 -8.91
CA ARG A 140 3.15 -1.78 -7.45
C ARG A 140 3.08 -0.39 -6.79
N PHE A 141 3.85 0.57 -7.28
CA PHE A 141 3.85 1.94 -6.75
C PHE A 141 2.50 2.66 -6.94
N ALA A 142 1.78 2.35 -8.00
CA ALA A 142 0.49 2.98 -8.31
C ALA A 142 -0.67 2.56 -7.39
N VAL A 143 -0.53 1.49 -6.58
CA VAL A 143 -1.63 0.92 -5.77
C VAL A 143 -2.28 1.95 -4.87
N ALA A 144 -1.50 2.68 -4.06
CA ALA A 144 -2.02 3.64 -3.10
C ALA A 144 -2.87 4.75 -3.77
N SER A 145 -2.36 5.31 -4.89
CA SER A 145 -3.12 6.31 -5.65
C SER A 145 -4.37 5.73 -6.33
N ALA A 146 -4.31 4.47 -6.72
CA ALA A 146 -5.43 3.77 -7.34
C ALA A 146 -6.55 3.46 -6.33
N ALA A 147 -6.22 3.12 -5.08
CA ALA A 147 -7.19 2.95 -4.01
C ALA A 147 -7.99 4.24 -3.74
N ILE A 148 -7.30 5.38 -3.64
CA ILE A 148 -7.94 6.70 -3.49
C ILE A 148 -8.87 7.01 -4.67
N ARG A 149 -8.43 6.72 -5.90
CA ARG A 149 -9.28 6.90 -7.08
C ARG A 149 -10.46 5.95 -7.10
N TYR A 150 -10.27 4.69 -6.71
CA TYR A 150 -11.36 3.73 -6.57
C TYR A 150 -12.48 4.30 -5.69
N ARG A 151 -12.13 4.78 -4.49
CA ARG A 151 -13.08 5.45 -3.59
C ARG A 151 -13.79 6.63 -4.25
N ALA A 152 -13.05 7.51 -4.93
CA ALA A 152 -13.61 8.69 -5.59
C ALA A 152 -14.60 8.35 -6.72
N ILE A 153 -14.35 7.28 -7.48
CA ILE A 153 -15.23 6.81 -8.54
C ILE A 153 -16.47 6.11 -7.99
N HIS A 154 -16.31 5.37 -6.89
CA HIS A 154 -17.37 4.58 -6.25
C HIS A 154 -17.94 5.26 -5.00
N GLU A 155 -17.97 6.59 -4.93
CA GLU A 155 -18.41 7.37 -3.77
C GLU A 155 -19.83 7.04 -3.25
N LYS A 156 -20.69 6.45 -4.10
CA LYS A 156 -22.02 6.01 -3.72
C LYS A 156 -22.05 4.65 -3.00
N GLU A 157 -21.03 3.84 -3.20
CA GLU A 157 -20.89 2.47 -2.70
C GLU A 157 -19.85 2.35 -1.60
N VAL A 158 -18.91 3.30 -1.57
CA VAL A 158 -17.74 3.33 -0.67
C VAL A 158 -17.84 4.50 0.28
N GLU A 159 -17.66 4.25 1.56
CA GLU A 159 -17.59 5.30 2.58
C GLU A 159 -16.21 5.93 2.60
N ASP A 160 -15.21 5.16 2.94
CA ASP A 160 -13.80 5.58 2.96
C ASP A 160 -12.88 4.35 2.90
N ILE A 161 -11.59 4.59 3.09
CA ILE A 161 -10.54 3.58 3.16
C ILE A 161 -9.96 3.60 4.56
N VAL A 162 -9.97 2.45 5.22
CA VAL A 162 -9.15 2.21 6.41
C VAL A 162 -7.81 1.70 5.93
N ALA A 163 -6.77 2.52 6.09
CA ALA A 163 -5.42 2.22 5.63
C ALA A 163 -4.53 1.91 6.84
N LEU A 164 -4.06 0.68 6.93
CA LEU A 164 -3.23 0.21 8.03
C LEU A 164 -1.83 -0.18 7.52
N ASP A 165 -0.83 0.30 8.24
CA ASP A 165 0.57 -0.12 8.07
C ASP A 165 0.93 -1.05 9.22
N ILE A 166 1.06 -2.33 8.94
CA ILE A 166 1.13 -3.38 9.95
C ILE A 166 2.46 -4.12 9.88
N ALA A 167 3.12 -4.26 11.01
CA ALA A 167 4.24 -5.18 11.21
C ALA A 167 3.80 -6.32 12.14
N LEU A 168 3.62 -7.51 11.61
CA LEU A 168 3.37 -8.71 12.39
C LEU A 168 4.64 -9.20 13.06
N ARG A 169 4.49 -10.10 14.06
CA ARG A 169 5.65 -10.77 14.66
C ARG A 169 6.41 -11.57 13.60
N ARG A 170 7.73 -11.54 13.66
CA ARG A 170 8.59 -12.20 12.67
C ARG A 170 8.34 -13.72 12.52
N ASN A 171 7.87 -14.37 13.56
CA ASN A 171 7.53 -15.79 13.59
C ASN A 171 6.05 -16.08 13.37
N ASP A 172 5.23 -15.07 13.05
CA ASP A 172 3.83 -15.25 12.72
C ASP A 172 3.71 -16.01 11.39
N ARG A 173 2.93 -17.08 11.38
CA ARG A 173 2.71 -17.89 10.18
C ARG A 173 1.49 -17.44 9.40
N GLU A 174 0.56 -16.74 10.07
CA GLU A 174 -0.62 -16.13 9.48
C GLU A 174 -0.28 -14.68 9.16
N TRP A 175 0.15 -14.42 7.97
CA TRP A 175 0.70 -13.12 7.57
C TRP A 175 -0.35 -12.06 7.24
N PHE A 176 -1.62 -12.42 7.15
CA PHE A 176 -2.75 -11.50 7.11
C PHE A 176 -3.86 -11.97 8.06
N GLU A 177 -4.79 -11.09 8.37
CA GLU A 177 -5.83 -11.34 9.35
C GLU A 177 -6.98 -12.21 8.82
N THR A 178 -7.61 -12.94 9.72
CA THR A 178 -8.95 -13.47 9.54
C THR A 178 -9.91 -12.56 10.30
N LEU A 179 -10.69 -11.77 9.57
CA LEU A 179 -11.63 -10.84 10.18
C LEU A 179 -12.92 -11.57 10.61
N PRO A 180 -13.45 -11.22 11.79
CA PRO A 180 -14.78 -11.67 12.19
C PRO A 180 -15.85 -11.25 11.17
N PRO A 181 -16.91 -12.05 10.97
CA PRO A 181 -17.96 -11.75 9.99
C PRO A 181 -18.58 -10.34 10.13
N GLU A 182 -18.73 -9.85 11.36
CA GLU A 182 -19.28 -8.52 11.66
C GLU A 182 -18.39 -7.37 11.20
N ILE A 183 -17.09 -7.61 11.00
CA ILE A 183 -16.14 -6.67 10.41
C ILE A 183 -16.05 -6.92 8.90
N ASP A 184 -15.83 -8.16 8.50
CA ASP A 184 -15.58 -8.54 7.11
C ASP A 184 -16.72 -8.13 6.17
N GLN A 185 -17.97 -8.28 6.59
CA GLN A 185 -19.13 -7.89 5.79
C GLN A 185 -19.23 -6.38 5.50
N LYS A 186 -18.56 -5.53 6.28
CA LYS A 186 -18.50 -4.07 6.09
C LYS A 186 -17.46 -3.66 5.05
N ILE A 187 -16.59 -4.57 4.65
CA ILE A 187 -15.48 -4.34 3.72
C ILE A 187 -15.86 -4.88 2.35
N SER A 188 -15.60 -4.12 1.28
CA SER A 188 -15.82 -4.54 -0.09
C SER A 188 -14.57 -5.13 -0.74
N HIS A 189 -13.40 -4.56 -0.47
CA HIS A 189 -12.11 -4.99 -0.99
C HIS A 189 -11.04 -4.87 0.08
N LYS A 190 -10.07 -5.77 0.02
CA LYS A 190 -8.88 -5.78 0.86
C LYS A 190 -7.66 -5.73 -0.05
N LEU A 191 -6.96 -4.61 -0.04
CA LEU A 191 -5.82 -4.39 -0.91
C LEU A 191 -4.53 -4.59 -0.09
N TYR A 192 -3.84 -5.70 -0.33
CA TYR A 192 -2.59 -6.02 0.35
C TYR A 192 -1.41 -5.79 -0.56
N TYR A 193 -0.47 -5.00 -0.12
CA TYR A 193 0.79 -4.72 -0.78
C TYR A 193 1.82 -4.28 0.25
N GLY A 194 3.10 -4.33 -0.07
CA GLY A 194 4.09 -3.95 0.95
C GLY A 194 5.53 -4.14 0.54
N HIS A 195 6.39 -3.71 1.44
CA HIS A 195 7.84 -3.83 1.36
C HIS A 195 8.28 -5.04 2.18
N PHE A 196 8.46 -6.18 1.54
CA PHE A 196 8.69 -7.41 2.30
C PHE A 196 10.02 -7.43 3.04
N MET A 197 11.02 -6.66 2.60
CA MET A 197 12.31 -6.58 3.29
C MET A 197 12.26 -5.79 4.60
N CYS A 198 11.36 -4.83 4.71
CA CYS A 198 11.10 -4.08 5.94
C CYS A 198 10.08 -4.77 6.85
N HIS A 199 9.47 -5.85 6.40
CA HIS A 199 8.38 -6.53 7.09
C HIS A 199 7.16 -5.64 7.35
N VAL A 200 6.88 -4.73 6.41
CA VAL A 200 5.76 -3.79 6.46
C VAL A 200 4.74 -4.17 5.40
N PHE A 201 3.50 -4.36 5.84
CA PHE A 201 2.36 -4.53 4.97
C PHE A 201 1.46 -3.31 5.02
N HIS A 202 1.17 -2.77 3.84
CA HIS A 202 0.08 -1.82 3.65
C HIS A 202 -1.19 -2.62 3.40
N GLN A 203 -2.20 -2.35 4.18
CA GLN A 203 -3.50 -3.02 4.08
C GLN A 203 -4.57 -1.94 3.98
N ASP A 204 -5.07 -1.74 2.76
CA ASP A 204 -6.16 -0.80 2.50
C ASP A 204 -7.48 -1.56 2.46
N TYR A 205 -8.36 -1.26 3.39
CA TYR A 205 -9.69 -1.83 3.48
C TYR A 205 -10.71 -0.84 2.95
N ILE A 206 -11.35 -1.20 1.83
CA ILE A 206 -12.38 -0.36 1.20
C ILE A 206 -13.68 -0.59 1.94
N VAL A 207 -14.12 0.38 2.72
CA VAL A 207 -15.31 0.31 3.58
C VAL A 207 -16.56 0.61 2.76
N LYS A 208 -17.58 -0.24 2.88
CA LYS A 208 -18.89 -0.05 2.23
C LYS A 208 -19.61 1.17 2.80
N LYS A 209 -20.43 1.80 1.95
CA LYS A 209 -21.22 2.97 2.33
C LYS A 209 -22.11 2.74 3.54
N GLY A 210 -22.21 3.72 4.42
CA GLY A 210 -23.04 3.70 5.62
C GLY A 210 -22.38 3.07 6.87
N HIS A 211 -21.10 2.75 6.82
CA HIS A 211 -20.36 2.25 7.98
C HIS A 211 -19.36 3.28 8.50
N ASP A 212 -19.20 3.35 9.82
CA ASP A 212 -18.22 4.22 10.45
C ASP A 212 -16.81 3.63 10.30
N CYS A 213 -15.97 4.33 9.55
CA CYS A 213 -14.60 3.89 9.28
C CYS A 213 -13.69 3.98 10.52
N MET A 214 -13.92 4.96 11.40
CA MET A 214 -13.11 5.12 12.61
C MET A 214 -13.42 4.01 13.61
N GLU A 215 -14.70 3.69 13.79
CA GLU A 215 -15.11 2.56 14.64
C GLU A 215 -14.58 1.23 14.07
N LEU A 216 -14.65 1.04 12.75
CA LEU A 216 -14.12 -0.15 12.10
C LEU A 216 -12.60 -0.27 12.28
N GLU A 217 -11.86 0.82 12.09
CA GLU A 217 -10.43 0.88 12.33
C GLU A 217 -10.10 0.49 13.78
N HIS A 218 -10.81 1.06 14.74
CA HIS A 218 -10.60 0.76 16.15
C HIS A 218 -10.79 -0.74 16.47
N GLN A 219 -11.87 -1.34 15.98
CA GLN A 219 -12.12 -2.78 16.12
C GLN A 219 -11.00 -3.63 15.50
N MET A 220 -10.46 -3.22 14.36
CA MET A 220 -9.36 -3.91 13.69
C MET A 220 -8.04 -3.78 14.46
N LEU A 221 -7.77 -2.60 15.03
CA LEU A 221 -6.60 -2.38 15.88
C LEU A 221 -6.61 -3.25 17.14
N GLU A 222 -7.79 -3.44 17.76
CA GLU A 222 -7.92 -4.37 18.89
C GLU A 222 -7.58 -5.82 18.53
N LEU A 223 -7.95 -6.26 17.31
CA LEU A 223 -7.57 -7.59 16.82
C LEU A 223 -6.07 -7.71 16.61
N LEU A 224 -5.45 -6.68 16.06
CA LEU A 224 -4.00 -6.60 15.84
C LEU A 224 -3.22 -6.60 17.16
N ASP A 225 -3.72 -5.89 18.18
CA ASP A 225 -3.12 -5.89 19.52
C ASP A 225 -3.12 -7.29 20.15
N LYS A 226 -4.21 -8.03 20.01
CA LYS A 226 -4.30 -9.43 20.48
C LYS A 226 -3.27 -10.35 19.80
N ARG A 227 -2.91 -10.05 18.53
CA ARG A 227 -1.84 -10.72 17.79
C ARG A 227 -0.44 -10.23 18.15
N GLY A 228 -0.32 -9.14 18.89
CA GLY A 228 0.95 -8.48 19.20
C GLY A 228 1.60 -7.82 17.99
N ALA A 229 0.81 -7.41 17.03
CA ALA A 229 1.26 -6.61 15.89
C ALA A 229 1.72 -5.23 16.33
N GLN A 230 2.62 -4.62 15.53
CA GLN A 230 3.02 -3.22 15.69
C GLN A 230 2.40 -2.40 14.57
N TYR A 231 1.86 -1.24 14.94
CA TYR A 231 1.29 -0.26 14.01
C TYR A 231 1.40 1.14 14.62
N PRO A 232 1.46 2.21 13.83
CA PRO A 232 1.77 2.15 12.41
C PRO A 232 3.22 1.71 12.20
N ALA A 233 3.46 0.86 11.20
CA ALA A 233 4.81 0.41 10.91
C ALA A 233 5.60 1.44 10.09
N GLU A 234 4.94 2.30 9.31
CA GLU A 234 5.58 3.27 8.42
C GLU A 234 4.90 4.65 8.43
N HIS A 235 3.60 4.73 8.10
CA HIS A 235 2.88 6.00 7.95
C HIS A 235 1.97 6.32 9.12
N ASN A 236 1.54 7.59 9.21
CA ASN A 236 0.58 8.08 10.21
C ASN A 236 1.06 8.05 11.66
N VAL A 237 2.36 7.89 11.89
CA VAL A 237 2.92 7.98 13.24
C VAL A 237 2.59 9.32 13.85
N GLY A 238 1.81 9.29 14.94
CA GLY A 238 1.49 10.49 15.71
C GLY A 238 0.29 11.31 15.26
N HIS A 239 -0.39 10.93 14.17
CA HIS A 239 -1.63 11.58 13.76
C HIS A 239 -2.87 10.79 14.21
N LEU A 240 -2.95 9.53 13.82
CA LEU A 240 -4.10 8.68 14.11
C LEU A 240 -3.86 7.77 15.31
N TYR A 241 -2.60 7.47 15.62
CA TYR A 241 -2.25 6.46 16.61
C TYR A 241 -1.65 7.06 17.87
N GLU A 242 -2.07 6.52 19.00
CA GLU A 242 -1.50 6.83 20.28
C GLU A 242 -0.18 6.10 20.48
N ALA A 243 0.88 6.83 20.88
CA ALA A 243 2.16 6.20 21.16
C ALA A 243 2.05 5.23 22.34
N LYS A 244 2.46 3.99 22.16
CA LYS A 244 2.55 3.00 23.25
C LYS A 244 3.49 3.49 24.34
N PRO A 245 3.34 3.04 25.61
CA PRO A 245 4.11 3.57 26.75
C PRO A 245 5.64 3.53 26.54
N GLU A 246 6.15 2.47 25.93
CA GLU A 246 7.57 2.33 25.63
C GLU A 246 8.05 3.37 24.61
N LEU A 247 7.25 3.64 23.59
CA LEU A 247 7.53 4.64 22.57
C LEU A 247 7.50 6.05 23.15
N ARG A 248 6.54 6.36 24.04
CA ARG A 248 6.50 7.64 24.76
C ARG A 248 7.75 7.86 25.60
N LYS A 249 8.21 6.84 26.32
CA LYS A 249 9.45 6.89 27.09
C LYS A 249 10.66 7.12 26.19
N PHE A 250 10.69 6.47 25.07
CA PHE A 250 11.76 6.62 24.07
C PHE A 250 11.79 8.04 23.50
N TYR A 251 10.65 8.60 23.10
CA TYR A 251 10.57 10.01 22.66
C TYR A 251 11.08 10.98 23.71
N LYS A 252 10.66 10.81 24.97
CA LYS A 252 11.10 11.65 26.08
C LYS A 252 12.61 11.52 26.35
N SER A 253 13.18 10.34 26.15
CA SER A 253 14.62 10.13 26.32
C SER A 253 15.45 10.79 25.22
N LEU A 254 14.95 10.85 24.00
CA LEU A 254 15.63 11.48 22.86
C LEU A 254 15.48 13.00 22.85
N ASP A 255 14.33 13.51 23.29
CA ASP A 255 14.02 14.94 23.32
C ASP A 255 13.47 15.36 24.69
N PRO A 256 14.31 15.47 25.71
CA PRO A 256 13.89 15.88 27.07
C PRO A 256 13.19 17.24 27.11
N THR A 257 13.46 18.10 26.15
CA THR A 257 12.87 19.44 26.06
C THR A 257 11.53 19.49 25.35
N ASN A 258 11.14 18.41 24.69
CA ASN A 258 9.97 18.33 23.81
C ASN A 258 9.96 19.45 22.74
N SER A 259 11.11 19.64 22.09
CA SER A 259 11.32 20.68 21.09
C SER A 259 11.10 20.22 19.66
N PHE A 260 11.32 18.88 19.41
CA PHE A 260 11.11 18.25 18.13
C PHE A 260 9.72 17.62 18.07
N ASN A 261 8.84 17.86 17.27
CA ASN A 261 7.51 17.25 17.12
C ASN A 261 6.65 17.14 18.41
N PRO A 262 6.41 18.22 19.16
CA PRO A 262 5.56 18.17 20.36
C PRO A 262 4.15 17.63 20.04
N GLY A 263 3.67 16.69 20.82
CA GLY A 263 2.36 16.06 20.63
C GLY A 263 2.35 14.86 19.69
N LEU A 264 3.51 14.44 19.18
CA LEU A 264 3.62 13.23 18.37
C LEU A 264 3.10 12.01 19.13
N GLY A 265 2.26 11.20 18.51
CA GLY A 265 1.65 10.04 19.17
C GLY A 265 0.72 10.42 20.35
N HIS A 266 0.02 11.54 20.24
CA HIS A 266 -0.85 12.08 21.32
C HIS A 266 -0.11 12.28 22.66
N THR A 267 1.19 12.54 22.58
CA THR A 267 2.00 12.89 23.74
C THR A 267 1.82 14.36 24.13
N SER A 268 2.50 14.80 25.20
CA SER A 268 2.44 16.20 25.64
C SER A 268 2.90 17.18 24.54
N LYS A 269 2.19 18.30 24.41
CA LYS A 269 2.61 19.43 23.57
C LYS A 269 3.38 20.50 24.38
N LYS A 270 3.54 20.28 25.66
CA LYS A 270 4.20 21.24 26.54
C LYS A 270 5.71 21.04 26.57
N LYS A 271 6.44 22.15 26.75
CA LYS A 271 7.89 22.13 26.94
C LYS A 271 8.24 21.26 28.14
N TYR A 272 9.31 20.49 28.06
CA TYR A 272 9.75 19.53 29.07
C TYR A 272 8.71 18.44 29.43
N TRP A 273 7.70 18.23 28.59
CA TRP A 273 6.65 17.21 28.76
C TRP A 273 5.66 17.44 29.91
N GLU A 274 5.69 18.63 30.54
CA GLU A 274 4.87 19.01 31.70
C GLU A 274 3.63 19.83 31.32
#